data_e08568840e858933255eee6a246f31d0
#
_entry.id   e08568840e858933255eee6a246f31d0
#
_cell.length_a   1.000
_cell.length_b   1.000
_cell.length_c   1.000
_cell.angle_alpha   90.00
_cell.angle_beta   90.00
_cell.angle_gamma   90.00
#
_symmetry.space_group_name_H-M   'P 1'
#
loop_
_entity.id
_entity.type
_entity.pdbx_description
1 polymer ?
#
loop_
_entity_poly.entity_id
_entity_poly.type
_entity_poly.pdbx_seq_one_letter_code
_entity_poly.pdbx_strand_id
1 'polypeptide(L)'
;KLKKLNILTIGELATYDYGILHSIFKSYASVLYNYANGIDYSEVRKRNYIEIKGMGNSTTLTYDCKDREYALKILLSLVESVAMRLRHNGSLCSVIAVSIKNSDFISYSHQKKLKNYIDTTTDIFNVVKKIFDEVWMGESIRQLGVRVTDLCSNEFYQSSFFDDSINKKRALDKAID
;
A
#
# COMPACT_ATOMS: atom_id res chain seq x y z
N LYS A 1 -24.76 -1.92 6.03
CA LYS A 1 -25.77 -0.90 6.38
C LYS A 1 -27.01 -1.00 5.47
N LEU A 2 -26.85 -1.09 4.14
CA LEU A 2 -27.97 -1.19 3.18
C LEU A 2 -28.88 -2.42 3.45
N LYS A 3 -28.28 -3.60 3.74
CA LYS A 3 -29.07 -4.80 4.11
C LYS A 3 -29.97 -4.60 5.34
N LYS A 4 -29.62 -3.70 6.28
CA LYS A 4 -30.48 -3.38 7.44
C LYS A 4 -31.71 -2.52 7.05
N LEU A 5 -31.69 -1.90 5.87
CA LEU A 5 -32.76 -1.15 5.27
C LEU A 5 -33.56 -1.98 4.27
N ASN A 6 -33.31 -3.28 4.22
CA ASN A 6 -33.86 -4.21 3.25
C ASN A 6 -33.56 -3.84 1.79
N ILE A 7 -32.44 -3.11 1.55
CA ILE A 7 -31.93 -2.78 0.21
C ILE A 7 -30.92 -3.86 -0.17
N LEU A 8 -31.28 -4.74 -1.10
CA LEU A 8 -30.50 -5.89 -1.54
C LEU A 8 -29.96 -5.71 -2.96
N THR A 9 -30.59 -4.87 -3.77
CA THR A 9 -30.23 -4.65 -5.17
C THR A 9 -29.98 -3.17 -5.46
N ILE A 10 -29.29 -2.89 -6.58
CA ILE A 10 -29.05 -1.53 -7.06
C ILE A 10 -30.38 -0.86 -7.47
N GLY A 11 -31.30 -1.61 -8.05
CA GLY A 11 -32.63 -1.09 -8.41
C GLY A 11 -33.44 -0.64 -7.21
N GLU A 12 -33.44 -1.39 -6.11
CA GLU A 12 -34.08 -0.98 -4.85
C GLU A 12 -33.41 0.28 -4.27
N LEU A 13 -32.08 0.39 -4.38
CA LEU A 13 -31.37 1.59 -3.95
C LEU A 13 -31.74 2.82 -4.79
N ALA A 14 -31.90 2.65 -6.11
CA ALA A 14 -32.24 3.72 -7.04
C ALA A 14 -33.61 4.32 -6.78
N THR A 15 -34.56 3.50 -6.30
CA THR A 15 -35.96 3.91 -6.00
C THR A 15 -36.21 4.21 -4.52
N TYR A 16 -35.16 4.06 -3.68
CA TYR A 16 -35.32 4.24 -2.23
C TYR A 16 -35.50 5.72 -1.86
N ASP A 17 -36.16 5.98 -0.73
CA ASP A 17 -36.34 7.35 -0.25
C ASP A 17 -35.02 8.02 0.07
N TYR A 18 -34.74 9.12 -0.63
CA TYR A 18 -33.47 9.86 -0.48
C TYR A 18 -33.30 10.47 0.93
N GLY A 19 -34.42 10.93 1.55
CA GLY A 19 -34.38 11.53 2.89
C GLY A 19 -33.94 10.52 3.94
N ILE A 20 -34.41 9.28 3.83
CA ILE A 20 -33.97 8.18 4.72
C ILE A 20 -32.50 7.83 4.46
N LEU A 21 -32.10 7.72 3.20
CA LEU A 21 -30.66 7.50 2.87
C LEU A 21 -29.80 8.61 3.44
N HIS A 22 -30.21 9.86 3.29
CA HIS A 22 -29.42 11.01 3.78
C HIS A 22 -29.34 11.02 5.31
N SER A 23 -30.38 10.63 6.02
CA SER A 23 -30.36 10.55 7.49
C SER A 23 -29.31 9.58 8.01
N ILE A 24 -29.05 8.48 7.27
CA ILE A 24 -28.18 7.38 7.66
C ILE A 24 -26.74 7.53 7.11
N PHE A 25 -26.62 7.94 5.84
CA PHE A 25 -25.33 7.99 5.13
C PHE A 25 -24.77 9.40 4.98
N LYS A 26 -25.51 10.44 5.41
CA LYS A 26 -25.12 11.86 5.36
C LYS A 26 -24.69 12.25 3.92
N SER A 27 -23.57 12.91 3.77
CA SER A 27 -23.04 13.35 2.47
C SER A 27 -22.81 12.22 1.46
N TYR A 28 -22.63 10.98 1.94
CA TYR A 28 -22.43 9.83 1.05
C TYR A 28 -23.74 9.33 0.41
N ALA A 29 -24.90 9.74 0.93
CA ALA A 29 -26.21 9.36 0.39
C ALA A 29 -26.39 9.83 -1.06
N SER A 30 -25.94 11.03 -1.40
CA SER A 30 -26.03 11.57 -2.76
C SER A 30 -25.21 10.75 -3.76
N VAL A 31 -24.04 10.30 -3.37
CA VAL A 31 -23.19 9.44 -4.21
C VAL A 31 -23.88 8.09 -4.46
N LEU A 32 -24.37 7.45 -3.40
CA LEU A 32 -25.05 6.16 -3.50
C LEU A 32 -26.30 6.25 -4.39
N TYR A 33 -27.14 7.27 -4.17
CA TYR A 33 -28.38 7.47 -4.91
C TYR A 33 -28.11 7.77 -6.39
N ASN A 34 -27.20 8.69 -6.69
CA ASN A 34 -26.85 9.08 -8.05
C ASN A 34 -26.26 7.91 -8.81
N TYR A 35 -25.29 7.17 -8.22
CA TYR A 35 -24.67 6.02 -8.88
C TYR A 35 -25.67 4.88 -9.13
N ALA A 36 -26.60 4.64 -8.20
CA ALA A 36 -27.67 3.67 -8.42
C ALA A 36 -28.60 4.06 -9.58
N ASN A 37 -28.77 5.36 -9.84
CA ASN A 37 -29.55 5.90 -10.98
C ASN A 37 -28.68 6.12 -12.24
N GLY A 38 -27.41 5.66 -12.27
CA GLY A 38 -26.51 5.81 -13.42
C GLY A 38 -25.98 7.23 -13.62
N ILE A 39 -26.05 8.09 -12.60
CA ILE A 39 -25.60 9.48 -12.64
C ILE A 39 -24.24 9.59 -11.97
N ASP A 40 -23.22 9.97 -12.73
CA ASP A 40 -21.86 10.26 -12.24
C ASP A 40 -21.38 11.59 -12.85
N TYR A 41 -21.16 12.57 -12.01
CA TYR A 41 -20.63 13.87 -12.40
C TYR A 41 -19.10 13.98 -12.19
N SER A 42 -18.43 12.89 -11.82
CA SER A 42 -16.99 12.93 -11.61
C SER A 42 -16.25 13.14 -12.93
N GLU A 43 -15.31 14.06 -12.91
CA GLU A 43 -14.45 14.30 -14.07
C GLU A 43 -13.50 13.13 -14.34
N VAL A 44 -13.36 12.75 -15.61
CA VAL A 44 -12.34 11.80 -16.04
C VAL A 44 -10.97 12.48 -15.95
N ARG A 45 -10.19 12.11 -14.94
CA ARG A 45 -8.86 12.68 -14.73
C ARG A 45 -7.84 12.02 -15.65
N LYS A 46 -7.07 12.83 -16.37
CA LYS A 46 -5.91 12.34 -17.12
C LYS A 46 -4.87 11.78 -16.13
N ARG A 47 -4.27 10.64 -16.46
CA ARG A 47 -3.32 9.90 -15.61
C ARG A 47 -2.16 10.77 -15.08
N ASN A 48 -1.73 11.77 -15.85
CA ASN A 48 -0.62 12.66 -15.52
C ASN A 48 -0.90 13.67 -14.37
N TYR A 49 -2.15 13.78 -13.91
CA TYR A 49 -2.54 14.69 -12.82
C TYR A 49 -2.78 13.98 -11.49
N ILE A 50 -2.54 12.67 -11.41
CA ILE A 50 -2.73 11.92 -10.17
C ILE A 50 -1.38 11.86 -9.46
N GLU A 51 -1.26 12.61 -8.38
CA GLU A 51 -0.11 12.50 -7.48
C GLU A 51 -0.06 11.11 -6.85
N ILE A 52 1.06 10.42 -7.03
CA ILE A 52 1.29 9.10 -6.45
C ILE A 52 1.64 9.28 -4.97
N LYS A 53 0.72 8.92 -4.06
CA LYS A 53 0.91 9.05 -2.61
C LYS A 53 1.64 7.88 -1.95
N GLY A 54 1.79 6.78 -2.67
CA GLY A 54 2.49 5.61 -2.17
C GLY A 54 2.49 4.47 -3.17
N MET A 55 3.41 3.53 -2.96
CA MET A 55 3.55 2.32 -3.77
C MET A 55 3.54 1.12 -2.85
N GLY A 56 2.93 0.03 -3.28
CA GLY A 56 2.89 -1.20 -2.50
C GLY A 56 2.72 -2.41 -3.39
N ASN A 57 3.09 -3.56 -2.84
CA ASN A 57 2.86 -4.86 -3.43
C ASN A 57 2.55 -5.87 -2.33
N SER A 58 1.73 -6.87 -2.64
CA SER A 58 1.40 -7.95 -1.72
C SER A 58 1.18 -9.25 -2.48
N THR A 59 1.45 -10.37 -1.83
CA THR A 59 1.21 -11.69 -2.42
C THR A 59 0.61 -12.63 -1.39
N THR A 60 -0.32 -13.46 -1.84
CA THR A 60 -0.80 -14.61 -1.08
C THR A 60 0.17 -15.77 -1.31
N LEU A 61 0.63 -16.38 -0.24
CA LEU A 61 1.56 -17.51 -0.33
C LEU A 61 0.85 -18.74 -0.92
N THR A 62 1.60 -19.58 -1.61
CA THR A 62 1.09 -20.81 -2.22
C THR A 62 0.58 -21.79 -1.14
N TYR A 63 1.17 -21.74 0.05
CA TYR A 63 0.77 -22.47 1.24
C TYR A 63 1.02 -21.62 2.49
N ASP A 64 0.24 -21.86 3.53
CA ASP A 64 0.40 -21.13 4.79
C ASP A 64 1.71 -21.54 5.47
N CYS A 65 2.56 -20.59 5.81
CA CYS A 65 3.95 -20.83 6.21
C CYS A 65 4.26 -20.24 7.59
N LYS A 66 5.05 -20.99 8.39
CA LYS A 66 5.62 -20.55 9.68
C LYS A 66 7.13 -20.32 9.61
N ASP A 67 7.74 -20.47 8.44
CA ASP A 67 9.17 -20.31 8.26
C ASP A 67 9.52 -18.82 8.04
N ARG A 68 10.28 -18.28 8.99
CA ARG A 68 10.75 -16.89 8.96
C ARG A 68 11.63 -16.61 7.75
N GLU A 69 12.55 -17.52 7.42
CA GLU A 69 13.49 -17.30 6.33
C GLU A 69 12.78 -17.31 4.97
N TYR A 70 11.78 -18.18 4.82
CA TYR A 70 10.91 -18.18 3.65
C TYR A 70 10.11 -16.88 3.55
N ALA A 71 9.50 -16.43 4.65
CA ALA A 71 8.77 -15.15 4.68
C ALA A 71 9.66 -13.97 4.30
N LEU A 72 10.91 -13.93 4.78
CA LEU A 72 11.88 -12.88 4.43
C LEU A 72 12.27 -12.92 2.95
N LYS A 73 12.38 -14.08 2.32
CA LYS A 73 12.62 -14.19 0.87
C LYS A 73 11.46 -13.60 0.06
N ILE A 74 10.22 -13.88 0.47
CA ILE A 74 9.03 -13.29 -0.17
C ILE A 74 9.00 -11.78 0.04
N LEU A 75 9.26 -11.30 1.25
CA LEU A 75 9.34 -9.86 1.54
C LEU A 75 10.43 -9.16 0.71
N LEU A 76 11.58 -9.80 0.50
CA LEU A 76 12.64 -9.27 -0.36
C LEU A 76 12.14 -9.09 -1.81
N SER A 77 11.50 -10.09 -2.39
CA SER A 77 10.94 -9.99 -3.74
C SER A 77 9.86 -8.89 -3.85
N LEU A 78 9.02 -8.71 -2.82
CA LEU A 78 8.07 -7.61 -2.79
C LEU A 78 8.76 -6.24 -2.70
N VAL A 79 9.83 -6.15 -1.90
CA VAL A 79 10.65 -4.93 -1.79
C VAL A 79 11.32 -4.59 -3.10
N GLU A 80 11.93 -5.55 -3.79
CA GLU A 80 12.53 -5.35 -5.12
C GLU A 80 11.53 -4.72 -6.08
N SER A 81 10.33 -5.32 -6.21
CA SER A 81 9.27 -4.80 -7.06
C SER A 81 8.81 -3.37 -6.69
N VAL A 82 8.73 -3.06 -5.39
CA VAL A 82 8.32 -1.73 -4.91
C VAL A 82 9.45 -0.71 -5.11
N ALA A 83 10.69 -1.06 -4.77
CA ALA A 83 11.86 -0.20 -4.89
C ALA A 83 12.16 0.15 -6.36
N MET A 84 12.09 -0.83 -7.28
CA MET A 84 12.23 -0.61 -8.71
C MET A 84 11.21 0.43 -9.20
N ARG A 85 9.92 0.29 -8.85
CA ARG A 85 8.88 1.25 -9.25
C ARG A 85 9.10 2.63 -8.62
N LEU A 86 9.61 2.68 -7.37
CA LEU A 86 9.95 3.93 -6.68
C LEU A 86 11.05 4.68 -7.43
N ARG A 87 12.13 3.99 -7.81
CA ARG A 87 13.24 4.55 -8.59
C ARG A 87 12.81 5.00 -10.00
N HIS A 88 12.02 4.18 -10.71
CA HIS A 88 11.49 4.54 -12.03
C HIS A 88 10.60 5.78 -12.00
N ASN A 89 9.94 6.04 -10.85
CA ASN A 89 9.15 7.25 -10.66
C ASN A 89 10.00 8.46 -10.18
N GLY A 90 11.31 8.31 -10.05
CA GLY A 90 12.19 9.36 -9.54
C GLY A 90 11.89 9.77 -8.10
N SER A 91 11.38 8.86 -7.28
CA SER A 91 10.91 9.14 -5.92
C SER A 91 11.73 8.41 -4.86
N LEU A 92 11.74 8.99 -3.67
CA LEU A 92 12.21 8.36 -2.43
C LEU A 92 11.04 8.26 -1.46
N CYS A 93 11.14 7.41 -0.44
CA CYS A 93 10.12 7.25 0.59
C CYS A 93 10.70 7.42 1.99
N SER A 94 9.88 7.87 2.94
CA SER A 94 10.24 7.94 4.35
C SER A 94 9.39 7.05 5.26
N VAL A 95 8.26 6.53 4.79
CA VAL A 95 7.39 5.64 5.56
C VAL A 95 7.31 4.29 4.88
N ILE A 96 7.61 3.23 5.63
CA ILE A 96 7.56 1.84 5.17
C ILE A 96 6.60 1.08 6.07
N ALA A 97 5.69 0.32 5.46
CA ALA A 97 4.73 -0.52 6.14
C ALA A 97 4.83 -1.97 5.68
N VAL A 98 4.70 -2.90 6.63
CA VAL A 98 4.55 -4.34 6.38
C VAL A 98 3.16 -4.74 6.82
N SER A 99 2.49 -5.54 6.02
CA SER A 99 1.20 -6.14 6.32
C SER A 99 1.30 -7.67 6.30
N ILE A 100 0.67 -8.29 7.28
CA ILE A 100 0.62 -9.75 7.43
C ILE A 100 -0.85 -10.14 7.53
N LYS A 101 -1.24 -11.20 6.82
CA LYS A 101 -2.49 -11.90 7.04
C LYS A 101 -2.16 -13.33 7.42
N ASN A 102 -2.70 -13.81 8.53
CA ASN A 102 -2.49 -15.17 9.00
C ASN A 102 -3.47 -16.17 8.35
N SER A 103 -3.31 -17.45 8.68
CA SER A 103 -4.19 -18.56 8.24
C SER A 103 -5.65 -18.37 8.66
N ASP A 104 -5.92 -17.67 9.76
CA ASP A 104 -7.26 -17.38 10.28
C ASP A 104 -7.89 -16.15 9.61
N PHE A 105 -7.26 -15.62 8.54
CA PHE A 105 -7.67 -14.43 7.81
C PHE A 105 -7.64 -13.13 8.63
N ILE A 106 -6.99 -13.14 9.80
CA ILE A 106 -6.75 -11.94 10.59
C ILE A 106 -5.61 -11.16 9.93
N SER A 107 -5.85 -9.88 9.65
CA SER A 107 -4.87 -8.98 9.03
C SER A 107 -4.42 -7.93 10.02
N TYR A 108 -3.13 -7.70 10.07
CA TYR A 108 -2.53 -6.61 10.83
C TYR A 108 -1.36 -6.00 10.04
N SER A 109 -1.01 -4.78 10.37
CA SER A 109 0.09 -4.07 9.73
C SER A 109 0.81 -3.17 10.71
N HIS A 110 2.10 -2.96 10.47
CA HIS A 110 2.89 -2.00 11.20
C HIS A 110 3.70 -1.16 10.24
N GLN A 111 3.93 0.12 10.60
CA GLN A 111 4.71 1.04 9.78
C GLN A 111 5.75 1.76 10.61
N LYS A 112 6.83 2.17 9.93
CA LYS A 112 7.91 2.95 10.54
C LYS A 112 8.21 4.17 9.68
N LYS A 113 8.24 5.34 10.32
CA LYS A 113 8.71 6.58 9.68
C LYS A 113 10.21 6.71 9.92
N LEU A 114 10.95 6.95 8.84
CA LEU A 114 12.38 7.17 8.85
C LEU A 114 12.69 8.66 8.99
N LYS A 115 13.88 8.97 9.49
CA LYS A 115 14.39 10.36 9.51
C LYS A 115 14.79 10.84 8.11
N ASN A 116 15.34 9.94 7.31
CA ASN A 116 15.82 10.21 5.95
C ASN A 116 14.98 9.48 4.93
N TYR A 117 14.86 10.07 3.75
CA TYR A 117 14.25 9.42 2.59
C TYR A 117 15.21 8.41 1.97
N ILE A 118 14.68 7.27 1.53
CA ILE A 118 15.46 6.18 0.93
C ILE A 118 14.76 5.64 -0.32
N ASP A 119 15.54 5.04 -1.24
CA ASP A 119 15.07 4.44 -2.49
C ASP A 119 15.74 3.10 -2.81
N THR A 120 16.81 2.72 -2.08
CA THR A 120 17.55 1.50 -2.36
C THR A 120 16.83 0.27 -1.81
N THR A 121 16.87 -0.82 -2.58
CA THR A 121 16.27 -2.11 -2.19
C THR A 121 16.81 -2.59 -0.85
N THR A 122 18.14 -2.48 -0.65
CA THR A 122 18.81 -2.92 0.58
C THR A 122 18.33 -2.15 1.81
N ASP A 123 18.21 -0.81 1.73
CA ASP A 123 17.81 -0.02 2.89
C ASP A 123 16.33 -0.23 3.23
N ILE A 124 15.47 -0.29 2.20
CA ILE A 124 14.04 -0.61 2.39
C ILE A 124 13.88 -2.00 3.02
N PHE A 125 14.61 -3.01 2.51
CA PHE A 125 14.53 -4.37 3.04
C PHE A 125 15.01 -4.47 4.49
N ASN A 126 16.07 -3.76 4.86
CA ASN A 126 16.54 -3.73 6.24
C ASN A 126 15.48 -3.18 7.22
N VAL A 127 14.70 -2.19 6.78
CA VAL A 127 13.59 -1.66 7.57
C VAL A 127 12.42 -2.64 7.61
N VAL A 128 12.05 -3.24 6.46
CA VAL A 128 11.01 -4.26 6.36
C VAL A 128 11.31 -5.44 7.28
N LYS A 129 12.55 -5.93 7.29
CA LYS A 129 12.98 -7.02 8.18
C LYS A 129 12.78 -6.67 9.65
N LYS A 130 13.17 -5.46 10.07
CA LYS A 130 12.98 -5.01 11.46
C LYS A 130 11.50 -4.93 11.82
N ILE A 131 10.64 -4.36 10.93
CA ILE A 131 9.20 -4.28 11.17
C ILE A 131 8.60 -5.68 11.27
N PHE A 132 8.98 -6.58 10.36
CA PHE A 132 8.50 -7.96 10.36
C PHE A 132 8.85 -8.69 11.66
N ASP A 133 10.11 -8.59 12.13
CA ASP A 133 10.58 -9.21 13.36
C ASP A 133 9.90 -8.62 14.62
N GLU A 134 9.49 -7.34 14.57
CA GLU A 134 8.78 -6.68 15.67
C GLU A 134 7.30 -7.14 15.80
N VAL A 135 6.66 -7.53 14.70
CA VAL A 135 5.20 -7.78 14.70
C VAL A 135 4.79 -9.23 14.49
N TRP A 136 5.62 -10.03 13.86
CA TRP A 136 5.31 -11.44 13.62
C TRP A 136 5.54 -12.27 14.88
N MET A 137 4.49 -12.93 15.37
CA MET A 137 4.51 -13.70 16.61
C MET A 137 4.68 -15.21 16.37
N GLY A 138 5.05 -15.63 15.14
CA GLY A 138 5.27 -17.05 14.80
C GLY A 138 4.01 -17.78 14.31
N GLU A 139 2.90 -17.07 14.10
CA GLU A 139 1.70 -17.65 13.50
C GLU A 139 1.90 -17.99 12.04
N SER A 140 1.00 -18.84 11.50
CA SER A 140 1.03 -19.25 10.09
C SER A 140 0.64 -18.09 9.18
N ILE A 141 1.52 -17.71 8.28
CA ILE A 141 1.36 -16.59 7.35
C ILE A 141 0.70 -17.08 6.07
N ARG A 142 -0.37 -16.40 5.66
CA ARG A 142 -1.08 -16.61 4.40
C ARG A 142 -0.78 -15.57 3.35
N GLN A 143 -0.60 -14.29 3.75
CA GLN A 143 -0.31 -13.21 2.83
C GLN A 143 0.68 -12.24 3.46
N LEU A 144 1.59 -11.74 2.63
CA LEU A 144 2.55 -10.70 2.98
C LEU A 144 2.39 -9.50 2.05
N GLY A 145 2.63 -8.30 2.58
CA GLY A 145 2.63 -7.09 1.77
C GLY A 145 3.62 -6.06 2.30
N VAL A 146 4.16 -5.28 1.37
CA VAL A 146 5.03 -4.13 1.63
C VAL A 146 4.43 -2.90 0.96
N ARG A 147 4.45 -1.78 1.67
CA ARG A 147 4.01 -0.49 1.16
C ARG A 147 4.97 0.61 1.59
N VAL A 148 5.26 1.52 0.67
CA VAL A 148 6.02 2.75 0.93
C VAL A 148 5.12 3.96 0.70
N THR A 149 5.23 4.96 1.55
CA THR A 149 4.46 6.21 1.50
C THR A 149 5.33 7.38 1.93
N ASP A 150 4.75 8.58 2.00
CA ASP A 150 5.48 9.83 2.27
C ASP A 150 6.60 9.97 1.23
N LEU A 151 6.16 10.11 -0.04
CA LEU A 151 7.08 10.16 -1.19
C LEU A 151 7.62 11.57 -1.40
N CYS A 152 8.89 11.65 -1.78
CA CYS A 152 9.57 12.88 -2.15
C CYS A 152 10.25 12.70 -3.51
N SER A 153 10.26 13.72 -4.36
CA SER A 153 11.05 13.70 -5.60
C SER A 153 12.54 13.66 -5.31
N ASN A 154 13.27 12.84 -6.06
CA ASN A 154 14.74 12.75 -5.95
C ASN A 154 15.44 14.08 -6.31
N GLU A 155 14.81 14.95 -7.10
CA GLU A 155 15.35 16.26 -7.49
C GLU A 155 15.48 17.23 -6.30
N PHE A 156 14.64 17.08 -5.27
CA PHE A 156 14.61 17.94 -4.09
C PHE A 156 15.35 17.37 -2.88
N TYR A 157 15.90 16.14 -3.01
CA TYR A 157 16.57 15.49 -1.89
C TYR A 157 18.06 15.78 -1.89
N GLN A 158 18.52 16.48 -0.86
CA GLN A 158 19.93 16.73 -0.61
C GLN A 158 20.56 15.49 0.06
N SER A 159 21.37 14.73 -0.68
CA SER A 159 22.15 13.64 -0.12
C SER A 159 23.33 14.17 0.72
N SER A 160 23.72 13.42 1.76
CA SER A 160 24.92 13.72 2.51
C SER A 160 26.17 13.39 1.67
N PHE A 161 27.13 14.31 1.60
CA PHE A 161 28.41 14.11 0.91
C PHE A 161 29.29 13.00 1.52
N PHE A 162 28.92 12.50 2.71
CA PHE A 162 29.71 11.51 3.47
C PHE A 162 29.24 10.07 3.32
N ASP A 163 28.25 9.79 2.45
CA ASP A 163 27.69 8.45 2.32
C ASP A 163 28.01 7.80 0.96
N ASP A 164 29.26 7.40 0.79
CA ASP A 164 29.72 6.63 -0.39
C ASP A 164 28.99 5.29 -0.57
N SER A 165 28.35 4.79 0.49
CA SER A 165 27.63 3.51 0.45
C SER A 165 26.35 3.59 -0.38
N ILE A 166 25.69 4.74 -0.45
CA ILE A 166 24.45 4.95 -1.23
C ILE A 166 24.73 4.78 -2.72
N ASN A 167 25.83 5.34 -3.22
CA ASN A 167 26.19 5.24 -4.64
C ASN A 167 26.44 3.78 -5.06
N LYS A 168 27.09 2.98 -4.21
CA LYS A 168 27.30 1.55 -4.47
C LYS A 168 25.99 0.77 -4.48
N LYS A 169 25.07 1.04 -3.53
CA LYS A 169 23.76 0.39 -3.46
C LYS A 169 22.91 0.74 -4.70
N ARG A 170 22.88 2.01 -5.11
CA ARG A 170 22.17 2.46 -6.31
C ARG A 170 22.77 1.88 -7.60
N ALA A 171 24.10 1.73 -7.68
CA ALA A 171 24.73 1.08 -8.81
C ALA A 171 24.36 -0.41 -8.91
N LEU A 172 24.27 -1.10 -7.77
CA LEU A 172 23.78 -2.48 -7.70
C LEU A 172 22.32 -2.59 -8.15
N ASP A 173 21.44 -1.76 -7.57
CA ASP A 173 20.02 -1.72 -7.93
C ASP A 173 19.83 -1.47 -9.44
N LYS A 174 20.58 -0.50 -10.00
CA LYS A 174 20.53 -0.18 -11.44
C LYS A 174 20.99 -1.33 -12.34
N ALA A 175 21.85 -2.22 -11.84
CA ALA A 175 22.30 -3.40 -12.59
C ALA A 175 21.29 -4.55 -12.55
N ILE A 176 20.38 -4.54 -11.57
CA ILE A 176 19.33 -5.55 -11.35
C ILE A 176 18.01 -5.13 -11.99
N ASP A 177 17.66 -3.84 -11.97
CA ASP A 177 16.44 -3.26 -12.58
C ASP A 177 16.44 -3.40 -14.11
#